data_dc3e9125bd87d74b4624d6c982c79159
#
_entry.id   dc3e9125bd87d74b4624d6c982c79159
#
_cell.length_a   1.000
_cell.length_b   1.000
_cell.length_c   1.000
_cell.angle_alpha   90.00
_cell.angle_beta   90.00
_cell.angle_gamma   90.00
#
_symmetry.space_group_name_H-M   'P 1'
#
loop_
_entity.id
_entity.type
_entity.pdbx_description
1 polymer ?
#
loop_
_entity_poly.entity_id
_entity_poly.type
_entity_poly.pdbx_seq_one_letter_code
_entity_poly.pdbx_strand_id
1 'polypeptide(L)'
;MQALRAFEAAAREKSHTRAALALHVTHGAISHQIKALEEDLGVALVERAGRGIRLTDEGERFAMRVRAAFGELAAAVQEMAQRSNPRRLRVSCTPSFGARWLLPRIGRFVAKHPDIDLDISATNALADFSLGEADVAIRYGFGHWPGLDAEHFTDDAFFPVCSPRIAGGPPKRPEDLANHTLLRGEDEYWKPWFDAVGLDLPEPGRGTIFSDSSHLLQAAADGQGVALARRTLIGKDLRNGVLMRPFAVEVPSPRRFYLVYPPRLRDAPKLAAFRAWIRHELACDDDASASGAMRPPTRRKRRAADG
;
A
#
# COMPACT_ATOMS: atom_id res chain seq x y z
N MET A 1 3.98 22.86 -24.63
CA MET A 1 3.32 22.10 -23.56
C MET A 1 3.36 20.59 -23.79
N GLN A 2 3.00 20.06 -24.96
CA GLN A 2 3.07 18.61 -25.24
C GLN A 2 4.47 18.03 -25.09
N ALA A 3 5.51 18.74 -25.57
CA ALA A 3 6.90 18.31 -25.44
C ALA A 3 7.36 18.22 -23.97
N LEU A 4 6.96 19.18 -23.12
CA LEU A 4 7.24 19.14 -21.69
C LEU A 4 6.54 17.95 -21.00
N ARG A 5 5.30 17.62 -21.38
CA ARG A 5 4.59 16.44 -20.87
C ARG A 5 5.24 15.13 -21.30
N ALA A 6 5.66 15.05 -22.58
CA ALA A 6 6.37 13.89 -23.12
C ALA A 6 7.71 13.67 -22.39
N PHE A 7 8.46 14.75 -22.16
CA PHE A 7 9.73 14.70 -21.45
C PHE A 7 9.53 14.30 -19.97
N GLU A 8 8.59 14.91 -19.25
CA GLU A 8 8.30 14.56 -17.85
C GLU A 8 7.91 13.08 -17.69
N ALA A 9 7.01 12.59 -18.55
CA ALA A 9 6.61 11.19 -18.54
C ALA A 9 7.78 10.25 -18.84
N ALA A 10 8.63 10.58 -19.82
CA ALA A 10 9.81 9.78 -20.15
C ALA A 10 10.85 9.79 -19.03
N ALA A 11 11.04 10.93 -18.35
CA ALA A 11 11.92 11.09 -17.20
C ALA A 11 11.45 10.24 -16.01
N ARG A 12 10.16 10.24 -15.71
CA ARG A 12 9.54 9.47 -14.65
C ARG A 12 9.63 7.96 -14.91
N GLU A 13 9.27 7.54 -16.12
CA GLU A 13 9.22 6.14 -16.51
C GLU A 13 10.59 5.56 -16.91
N LYS A 14 11.59 6.39 -17.10
CA LYS A 14 12.92 6.00 -17.65
C LYS A 14 12.82 5.18 -18.93
N SER A 15 11.76 5.43 -19.74
CA SER A 15 11.42 4.67 -20.93
C SER A 15 10.43 5.42 -21.83
N HIS A 16 10.77 5.61 -23.09
CA HIS A 16 9.85 6.20 -24.08
C HIS A 16 8.60 5.33 -24.29
N THR A 17 8.74 3.99 -24.27
CA THR A 17 7.62 3.07 -24.45
C THR A 17 6.61 3.17 -23.28
N ARG A 18 7.10 3.20 -22.04
CA ARG A 18 6.21 3.35 -20.87
C ARG A 18 5.59 4.74 -20.82
N ALA A 19 6.35 5.78 -21.16
CA ALA A 19 5.81 7.13 -21.28
C ALA A 19 4.70 7.23 -22.34
N ALA A 20 4.89 6.56 -23.47
CA ALA A 20 3.89 6.49 -24.55
C ALA A 20 2.59 5.84 -24.07
N LEU A 21 2.68 4.73 -23.32
CA LEU A 21 1.53 4.07 -22.69
C LEU A 21 0.84 5.00 -21.67
N ALA A 22 1.61 5.66 -20.81
CA ALA A 22 1.09 6.56 -19.77
C ALA A 22 0.36 7.79 -20.37
N LEU A 23 0.77 8.26 -21.54
CA LEU A 23 0.17 9.40 -22.23
C LEU A 23 -0.80 9.03 -23.36
N HIS A 24 -1.05 7.73 -23.58
CA HIS A 24 -1.91 7.22 -24.65
C HIS A 24 -1.50 7.71 -26.05
N VAL A 25 -0.20 7.73 -26.34
CA VAL A 25 0.37 8.14 -27.61
C VAL A 25 1.33 7.07 -28.14
N THR A 26 1.88 7.27 -29.34
CA THR A 26 2.88 6.35 -29.91
C THR A 26 4.29 6.62 -29.37
N HIS A 27 5.15 5.61 -29.35
CA HIS A 27 6.57 5.76 -29.01
C HIS A 27 7.26 6.82 -29.86
N GLY A 28 6.96 6.84 -31.19
CA GLY A 28 7.51 7.83 -32.12
C GLY A 28 7.12 9.26 -31.75
N ALA A 29 5.88 9.47 -31.27
CA ALA A 29 5.43 10.79 -30.84
C ALA A 29 6.22 11.29 -29.62
N ILE A 30 6.48 10.42 -28.62
CA ILE A 30 7.31 10.77 -27.45
C ILE A 30 8.72 11.15 -27.89
N SER A 31 9.38 10.30 -28.71
CA SER A 31 10.74 10.57 -29.19
C SER A 31 10.82 11.88 -29.97
N HIS A 32 9.87 12.14 -30.85
CA HIS A 32 9.82 13.37 -31.66
C HIS A 32 9.64 14.62 -30.76
N GLN A 33 8.72 14.55 -29.79
CA GLN A 33 8.45 15.66 -28.87
C GLN A 33 9.66 16.00 -27.99
N ILE A 34 10.39 14.97 -27.51
CA ILE A 34 11.61 15.18 -26.70
C ILE A 34 12.71 15.77 -27.57
N LYS A 35 12.91 15.23 -28.77
CA LYS A 35 13.92 15.75 -29.69
C LYS A 35 13.68 17.22 -30.06
N ALA A 36 12.44 17.58 -30.37
CA ALA A 36 12.06 18.97 -30.63
C ALA A 36 12.33 19.87 -29.42
N LEU A 37 12.09 19.39 -28.20
CA LEU A 37 12.40 20.13 -26.98
C LEU A 37 13.91 20.33 -26.78
N GLU A 38 14.72 19.32 -27.03
CA GLU A 38 16.19 19.40 -26.98
C GLU A 38 16.74 20.37 -28.02
N GLU A 39 16.18 20.36 -29.24
CA GLU A 39 16.53 21.31 -30.31
C GLU A 39 16.16 22.75 -29.93
N ASP A 40 14.98 22.99 -29.34
CA ASP A 40 14.55 24.31 -28.86
C ASP A 40 15.44 24.85 -27.72
N LEU A 41 15.89 23.95 -26.84
CA LEU A 41 16.70 24.32 -25.68
C LEU A 41 18.22 24.34 -25.98
N GLY A 42 18.64 23.73 -27.09
CA GLY A 42 20.04 23.60 -27.48
C GLY A 42 20.85 22.67 -26.61
N VAL A 43 20.21 21.80 -25.82
CA VAL A 43 20.87 20.86 -24.90
C VAL A 43 20.21 19.48 -24.93
N ALA A 44 21.00 18.41 -24.79
CA ALA A 44 20.48 17.07 -24.65
C ALA A 44 19.93 16.86 -23.22
N LEU A 45 18.71 16.36 -23.12
CA LEU A 45 18.04 16.07 -21.84
C LEU A 45 18.04 14.59 -21.52
N VAL A 46 18.07 13.74 -22.58
CA VAL A 46 18.06 12.28 -22.44
C VAL A 46 19.19 11.65 -23.24
N GLU A 47 19.69 10.51 -22.73
CA GLU A 47 20.65 9.68 -23.43
C GLU A 47 20.21 8.21 -23.39
N ARG A 48 20.68 7.39 -24.33
CA ARG A 48 20.38 5.97 -24.37
C ARG A 48 21.07 5.24 -23.22
N ALA A 49 20.34 4.39 -22.52
CA ALA A 49 20.85 3.48 -21.51
C ALA A 49 20.30 2.08 -21.71
N GLY A 50 21.04 1.23 -22.44
CA GLY A 50 20.61 -0.11 -22.78
C GLY A 50 19.29 -0.11 -23.56
N ARG A 51 18.23 -0.75 -23.01
CA ARG A 51 16.87 -0.78 -23.59
C ARG A 51 15.99 0.40 -23.17
N GLY A 52 16.49 1.32 -22.37
CA GLY A 52 15.75 2.49 -21.87
C GLY A 52 16.49 3.79 -22.16
N ILE A 53 16.13 4.79 -21.35
CA ILE A 53 16.79 6.11 -21.35
C ILE A 53 17.28 6.47 -19.95
N ARG A 54 18.30 7.30 -19.90
CA ARG A 54 18.78 8.01 -18.71
C ARG A 54 18.70 9.51 -18.95
N LEU A 55 18.47 10.27 -17.92
CA LEU A 55 18.56 11.72 -18.01
C LEU A 55 20.04 12.15 -17.99
N THR A 56 20.36 13.20 -18.71
CA THR A 56 21.60 13.95 -18.53
C THR A 56 21.53 14.77 -17.24
N ASP A 57 22.65 15.37 -16.79
CA ASP A 57 22.63 16.26 -15.61
C ASP A 57 21.73 17.49 -15.85
N GLU A 58 21.72 18.01 -17.10
CA GLU A 58 20.78 19.06 -17.53
C GLU A 58 19.35 18.54 -17.49
N GLY A 59 19.14 17.31 -17.97
CA GLY A 59 17.84 16.64 -17.99
C GLY A 59 17.28 16.45 -16.58
N GLU A 60 18.09 16.04 -15.61
CA GLU A 60 17.65 15.88 -14.22
C GLU A 60 17.23 17.21 -13.60
N ARG A 61 18.07 18.26 -13.77
CA ARG A 61 17.75 19.61 -13.28
C ARG A 61 16.47 20.16 -13.92
N PHE A 62 16.32 19.95 -15.23
CA PHE A 62 15.14 20.41 -15.97
C PHE A 62 13.90 19.63 -15.58
N ALA A 63 13.98 18.29 -15.42
CA ALA A 63 12.87 17.44 -14.99
C ALA A 63 12.31 17.84 -13.61
N MET A 64 13.19 18.21 -12.67
CA MET A 64 12.74 18.73 -11.36
C MET A 64 11.92 20.01 -11.51
N ARG A 65 12.37 20.95 -12.36
CA ARG A 65 11.65 22.23 -12.57
C ARG A 65 10.35 22.05 -13.32
N VAL A 66 10.33 21.21 -14.37
CA VAL A 66 9.11 20.88 -15.13
C VAL A 66 8.07 20.24 -14.23
N ARG A 67 8.51 19.30 -13.37
CA ARG A 67 7.61 18.65 -12.41
C ARG A 67 7.04 19.64 -11.40
N ALA A 68 7.85 20.55 -10.88
CA ALA A 68 7.38 21.60 -9.97
C ALA A 68 6.35 22.52 -10.66
N ALA A 69 6.60 22.96 -11.89
CA ALA A 69 5.69 23.80 -12.66
C ALA A 69 4.35 23.10 -12.97
N PHE A 70 4.38 21.82 -13.36
CA PHE A 70 3.17 21.03 -13.53
C PHE A 70 2.41 20.83 -12.23
N GLY A 71 3.11 20.70 -11.11
CA GLY A 71 2.53 20.64 -9.78
C GLY A 71 1.76 21.92 -9.42
N GLU A 72 2.31 23.10 -9.73
CA GLU A 72 1.63 24.39 -9.51
C GLU A 72 0.39 24.55 -10.41
N LEU A 73 0.49 24.19 -11.69
CA LEU A 73 -0.65 24.23 -12.61
C LEU A 73 -1.78 23.32 -12.15
N ALA A 74 -1.42 22.10 -11.75
CA ALA A 74 -2.41 21.16 -11.25
C ALA A 74 -3.01 21.60 -9.91
N ALA A 75 -2.22 22.21 -9.02
CA ALA A 75 -2.73 22.81 -7.80
C ALA A 75 -3.77 23.88 -8.07
N ALA A 76 -3.53 24.74 -9.07
CA ALA A 76 -4.49 25.76 -9.50
C ALA A 76 -5.79 25.14 -10.04
N VAL A 77 -5.68 24.10 -10.88
CA VAL A 77 -6.85 23.36 -11.38
C VAL A 77 -7.62 22.69 -10.23
N GLN A 78 -6.91 22.11 -9.26
CA GLN A 78 -7.50 21.50 -8.08
C GLN A 78 -8.20 22.50 -7.18
N GLU A 79 -7.62 23.68 -6.99
CA GLU A 79 -8.28 24.75 -6.23
C GLU A 79 -9.63 25.11 -6.85
N MET A 80 -9.69 25.20 -8.18
CA MET A 80 -10.95 25.40 -8.90
C MET A 80 -11.92 24.22 -8.71
N ALA A 81 -11.43 22.98 -8.80
CA ALA A 81 -12.22 21.78 -8.61
C ALA A 81 -12.71 21.62 -7.15
N GLN A 82 -11.90 22.01 -6.15
CA GLN A 82 -12.31 22.01 -4.75
C GLN A 82 -13.39 23.05 -4.46
N ARG A 83 -13.34 24.21 -5.12
CA ARG A 83 -14.44 25.22 -5.09
C ARG A 83 -15.74 24.66 -5.67
N SER A 84 -15.64 23.76 -6.65
CA SER A 84 -16.82 23.12 -7.27
C SER A 84 -17.42 22.01 -6.40
N ASN A 85 -16.61 21.31 -5.57
CA ASN A 85 -17.07 20.30 -4.63
C ASN A 85 -16.21 20.31 -3.35
N PRO A 86 -16.45 21.26 -2.43
CA PRO A 86 -15.68 21.38 -1.18
C PRO A 86 -15.88 20.20 -0.23
N ARG A 87 -16.93 19.39 -0.43
CA ARG A 87 -17.25 18.22 0.40
C ARG A 87 -16.42 16.99 0.05
N ARG A 88 -15.91 16.88 -1.18
CA ARG A 88 -15.24 15.68 -1.68
C ARG A 88 -13.84 15.54 -1.07
N LEU A 89 -13.56 14.38 -0.47
CA LEU A 89 -12.24 13.95 -0.03
C LEU A 89 -11.82 12.71 -0.82
N ARG A 90 -10.78 12.84 -1.65
CA ARG A 90 -10.22 11.75 -2.45
C ARG A 90 -9.14 11.04 -1.65
N VAL A 91 -9.36 9.77 -1.38
CA VAL A 91 -8.47 8.90 -0.60
C VAL A 91 -7.90 7.82 -1.51
N SER A 92 -6.59 7.80 -1.70
CA SER A 92 -5.90 6.68 -2.34
C SER A 92 -5.32 5.75 -1.28
N CYS A 93 -5.45 4.43 -1.44
CA CYS A 93 -4.85 3.47 -0.49
C CYS A 93 -4.33 2.23 -1.23
N THR A 94 -3.47 1.45 -0.56
CA THR A 94 -3.13 0.12 -1.09
C THR A 94 -4.37 -0.78 -1.08
N PRO A 95 -4.54 -1.68 -2.08
CA PRO A 95 -5.73 -2.52 -2.16
C PRO A 95 -5.94 -3.34 -0.90
N SER A 96 -4.89 -3.92 -0.34
CA SER A 96 -4.95 -4.71 0.90
C SER A 96 -5.42 -3.88 2.11
N PHE A 97 -4.91 -2.66 2.29
CA PHE A 97 -5.38 -1.78 3.37
C PHE A 97 -6.83 -1.36 3.16
N GLY A 98 -7.18 -0.98 1.93
CA GLY A 98 -8.56 -0.66 1.54
C GLY A 98 -9.53 -1.77 1.93
N ALA A 99 -9.32 -2.98 1.42
CA ALA A 99 -10.24 -4.10 1.61
C ALA A 99 -10.30 -4.59 3.07
N ARG A 100 -9.18 -4.68 3.75
CA ARG A 100 -9.09 -5.38 5.05
C ARG A 100 -9.20 -4.47 6.26
N TRP A 101 -8.74 -3.22 6.14
CA TRP A 101 -8.78 -2.28 7.26
C TRP A 101 -9.78 -1.15 7.06
N LEU A 102 -9.73 -0.44 5.93
CA LEU A 102 -10.49 0.79 5.71
C LEU A 102 -11.99 0.52 5.50
N LEU A 103 -12.35 -0.30 4.49
CA LEU A 103 -13.75 -0.55 4.12
C LEU A 103 -14.60 -1.13 5.25
N PRO A 104 -14.12 -2.04 6.11
CA PRO A 104 -14.91 -2.52 7.24
C PRO A 104 -15.27 -1.44 8.27
N ARG A 105 -14.59 -0.29 8.25
CA ARG A 105 -14.71 0.81 9.24
C ARG A 105 -15.31 2.08 8.67
N ILE A 106 -15.23 2.27 7.34
CA ILE A 106 -15.55 3.53 6.68
C ILE A 106 -16.99 4.01 6.93
N GLY A 107 -17.93 3.10 7.15
CA GLY A 107 -19.31 3.45 7.49
C GLY A 107 -19.42 4.32 8.75
N ARG A 108 -18.51 4.13 9.72
CA ARG A 108 -18.45 4.96 10.94
C ARG A 108 -17.97 6.40 10.64
N PHE A 109 -17.04 6.53 9.70
CA PHE A 109 -16.63 7.85 9.23
C PHE A 109 -17.77 8.59 8.54
N VAL A 110 -18.42 7.94 7.60
CA VAL A 110 -19.54 8.52 6.83
C VAL A 110 -20.69 8.92 7.76
N ALA A 111 -21.02 8.09 8.74
CA ALA A 111 -22.05 8.41 9.73
C ALA A 111 -21.69 9.63 10.61
N LYS A 112 -20.40 9.79 10.97
CA LYS A 112 -19.92 10.90 11.79
C LYS A 112 -19.71 12.21 11.01
N HIS A 113 -19.43 12.10 9.73
CA HIS A 113 -19.12 13.23 8.84
C HIS A 113 -19.99 13.18 7.56
N PRO A 114 -21.32 13.37 7.68
CA PRO A 114 -22.24 13.29 6.56
C PRO A 114 -22.06 14.44 5.52
N ASP A 115 -21.29 15.44 5.89
CA ASP A 115 -20.89 16.58 5.06
C ASP A 115 -19.64 16.30 4.20
N ILE A 116 -18.99 15.13 4.37
CA ILE A 116 -17.80 14.74 3.59
C ILE A 116 -18.14 13.61 2.64
N ASP A 117 -18.01 13.86 1.35
CA ASP A 117 -18.14 12.85 0.29
C ASP A 117 -16.80 12.16 0.07
N LEU A 118 -16.70 10.87 0.36
CA LEU A 118 -15.48 10.08 0.13
C LEU A 118 -15.43 9.52 -1.29
N ASP A 119 -14.27 9.67 -1.91
CA ASP A 119 -13.90 9.00 -3.15
C ASP A 119 -12.65 8.15 -2.87
N ILE A 120 -12.79 6.81 -2.89
CA ILE A 120 -11.74 5.89 -2.47
C ILE A 120 -11.21 5.13 -3.69
N SER A 121 -9.92 5.31 -3.98
CA SER A 121 -9.18 4.58 -5.01
C SER A 121 -8.19 3.61 -4.38
N ALA A 122 -8.32 2.32 -4.70
CA ALA A 122 -7.44 1.27 -4.22
C ALA A 122 -6.40 0.90 -5.28
N THR A 123 -5.15 1.32 -5.10
CA THR A 123 -4.06 1.09 -6.05
C THR A 123 -2.69 1.13 -5.37
N ASN A 124 -1.75 0.29 -5.86
CA ASN A 124 -0.35 0.34 -5.45
C ASN A 124 0.43 1.46 -6.16
N ALA A 125 -0.09 1.99 -7.26
CA ALA A 125 0.52 3.14 -7.93
C ALA A 125 0.51 4.35 -6.99
N LEU A 126 1.59 5.13 -7.02
CA LEU A 126 1.61 6.41 -6.32
C LEU A 126 0.60 7.34 -7.00
N ALA A 127 -0.34 7.87 -6.23
CA ALA A 127 -1.28 8.87 -6.72
C ALA A 127 -0.51 10.13 -7.14
N ASP A 128 -0.82 10.64 -8.30
CA ASP A 128 -0.29 11.93 -8.72
C ASP A 128 -1.12 13.05 -8.07
N PHE A 129 -0.62 13.55 -6.94
CA PHE A 129 -1.26 14.65 -6.21
C PHE A 129 -1.28 15.95 -7.00
N SER A 130 -0.40 16.08 -8.00
CA SER A 130 -0.36 17.23 -8.86
C SER A 130 -1.48 17.22 -9.88
N LEU A 131 -1.92 16.05 -10.32
CA LEU A 131 -3.09 15.88 -11.20
C LEU A 131 -4.42 15.78 -10.44
N GLY A 132 -4.39 15.82 -9.11
CA GLY A 132 -5.60 15.74 -8.31
C GLY A 132 -6.20 14.35 -8.20
N GLU A 133 -5.43 13.32 -8.40
CA GLU A 133 -5.92 11.96 -8.27
C GLU A 133 -6.30 11.61 -6.83
N ALA A 134 -5.64 12.26 -5.85
CA ALA A 134 -5.95 12.12 -4.44
C ALA A 134 -5.73 13.42 -3.66
N ASP A 135 -6.45 13.59 -2.56
CA ASP A 135 -6.20 14.60 -1.53
C ASP A 135 -5.28 14.02 -0.43
N VAL A 136 -5.43 12.75 -0.12
CA VAL A 136 -4.61 12.00 0.83
C VAL A 136 -4.39 10.57 0.33
N ALA A 137 -3.22 10.01 0.59
CA ALA A 137 -2.94 8.61 0.31
C ALA A 137 -2.54 7.87 1.60
N ILE A 138 -3.00 6.62 1.73
CA ILE A 138 -2.54 5.68 2.76
C ILE A 138 -1.50 4.79 2.11
N ARG A 139 -0.27 4.86 2.59
CA ARG A 139 0.86 4.16 1.99
C ARG A 139 1.67 3.39 3.02
N TYR A 140 2.19 2.26 2.57
CA TYR A 140 3.08 1.40 3.34
C TYR A 140 4.51 1.58 2.83
N GLY A 141 5.44 2.04 3.68
CA GLY A 141 6.78 2.38 3.24
C GLY A 141 7.69 2.87 4.36
N PHE A 142 8.77 3.55 3.98
CA PHE A 142 9.82 4.01 4.88
C PHE A 142 9.64 5.46 5.38
N GLY A 143 8.52 6.12 5.03
CA GLY A 143 8.20 7.47 5.53
C GLY A 143 8.77 8.61 4.70
N HIS A 144 9.30 8.36 3.51
CA HIS A 144 9.85 9.40 2.67
C HIS A 144 9.18 9.44 1.28
N TRP A 145 8.48 10.53 1.00
CA TRP A 145 7.90 10.86 -0.30
C TRP A 145 8.26 12.30 -0.66
N PRO A 146 9.14 12.52 -1.65
CA PRO A 146 9.62 13.85 -2.00
C PRO A 146 8.49 14.85 -2.29
N GLY A 147 8.53 16.02 -1.64
CA GLY A 147 7.55 17.08 -1.83
C GLY A 147 6.19 16.87 -1.14
N LEU A 148 6.02 15.81 -0.35
CA LEU A 148 4.80 15.48 0.36
C LEU A 148 5.04 15.41 1.87
N ASP A 149 4.02 15.73 2.64
CA ASP A 149 3.98 15.41 4.06
C ASP A 149 3.67 13.91 4.22
N ALA A 150 4.42 13.27 5.12
CA ALA A 150 4.22 11.87 5.48
C ALA A 150 4.03 11.75 6.99
N GLU A 151 2.82 11.49 7.40
CA GLU A 151 2.46 11.34 8.80
C GLU A 151 2.35 9.86 9.16
N HIS A 152 3.27 9.37 9.98
CA HIS A 152 3.19 8.03 10.54
C HIS A 152 1.93 7.86 11.40
N PHE A 153 1.21 6.74 11.22
CA PHE A 153 0.02 6.49 12.01
C PHE A 153 -0.05 5.10 12.65
N THR A 154 0.68 4.09 12.14
CA THR A 154 0.82 2.80 12.82
C THR A 154 2.07 2.05 12.39
N ASP A 155 2.68 1.36 13.36
CA ASP A 155 3.71 0.36 13.11
C ASP A 155 3.07 -0.97 12.71
N ASP A 156 3.82 -1.82 12.04
CA ASP A 156 3.34 -3.13 11.63
C ASP A 156 4.32 -4.23 12.03
N ALA A 157 3.84 -5.45 12.05
CA ALA A 157 4.64 -6.64 12.30
C ALA A 157 4.12 -7.81 11.46
N PHE A 158 5.00 -8.79 11.24
CA PHE A 158 4.68 -10.01 10.52
C PHE A 158 4.65 -11.20 11.45
N PHE A 159 3.70 -12.10 11.22
CA PHE A 159 3.64 -13.41 11.86
C PHE A 159 2.92 -14.43 10.95
N PRO A 160 3.24 -15.72 11.07
CA PRO A 160 2.57 -16.77 10.32
C PRO A 160 1.10 -16.90 10.66
N VAL A 161 0.27 -17.14 9.64
CA VAL A 161 -1.14 -17.49 9.79
C VAL A 161 -1.52 -18.60 8.82
N CYS A 162 -2.51 -19.39 9.19
CA CYS A 162 -3.07 -20.43 8.33
C CYS A 162 -4.56 -20.63 8.64
N SER A 163 -5.26 -21.35 7.76
CA SER A 163 -6.59 -21.87 8.05
C SER A 163 -6.54 -22.88 9.20
N PRO A 164 -7.48 -22.86 10.15
CA PRO A 164 -7.62 -23.96 11.14
C PRO A 164 -7.84 -25.33 10.50
N ARG A 165 -8.25 -25.36 9.23
CA ARG A 165 -8.56 -26.56 8.43
C ARG A 165 -7.49 -26.84 7.37
N ILE A 166 -6.28 -26.30 7.49
CA ILE A 166 -5.18 -26.57 6.56
C ILE A 166 -4.89 -28.07 6.48
N ALA A 167 -4.57 -28.57 5.30
CA ALA A 167 -4.17 -29.96 5.11
C ALA A 167 -2.98 -30.33 5.99
N GLY A 168 -3.04 -31.50 6.66
CA GLY A 168 -2.04 -31.92 7.64
C GLY A 168 -2.22 -31.30 9.04
N GLY A 169 -3.21 -30.40 9.21
CA GLY A 169 -3.46 -29.65 10.44
C GLY A 169 -2.52 -28.43 10.59
N PRO A 170 -2.85 -27.49 11.48
CA PRO A 170 -2.00 -26.33 11.73
C PRO A 170 -0.63 -26.73 12.30
N PRO A 171 0.47 -26.07 11.90
CA PRO A 171 1.79 -26.32 12.45
C PRO A 171 1.81 -26.00 13.96
N LYS A 172 2.44 -26.86 14.75
CA LYS A 172 2.51 -26.74 16.22
C LYS A 172 3.84 -26.16 16.69
N ARG A 173 4.90 -26.37 15.92
CA ARG A 173 6.26 -25.86 16.14
C ARG A 173 6.78 -25.20 14.87
N PRO A 174 7.70 -24.24 14.97
CA PRO A 174 8.27 -23.59 13.80
C PRO A 174 8.85 -24.57 12.75
N GLU A 175 9.45 -25.66 13.20
CA GLU A 175 10.05 -26.69 12.31
C GLU A 175 8.99 -27.38 11.44
N ASP A 176 7.75 -27.46 11.90
CA ASP A 176 6.65 -28.10 11.16
C ASP A 176 6.33 -27.35 9.86
N LEU A 177 6.78 -26.07 9.72
CA LEU A 177 6.62 -25.30 8.48
C LEU A 177 7.28 -25.96 7.27
N ALA A 178 8.31 -26.78 7.47
CA ALA A 178 8.93 -27.56 6.40
C ALA A 178 7.95 -28.54 5.71
N ASN A 179 6.87 -28.92 6.39
CA ASN A 179 5.84 -29.82 5.88
C ASN A 179 4.63 -29.09 5.26
N HIS A 180 4.66 -27.77 5.21
CA HIS A 180 3.58 -26.95 4.67
C HIS A 180 4.03 -26.14 3.48
N THR A 181 3.08 -25.83 2.59
CA THR A 181 3.29 -24.84 1.53
C THR A 181 3.42 -23.45 2.18
N LEU A 182 4.55 -22.78 1.99
CA LEU A 182 4.74 -21.40 2.40
C LEU A 182 4.30 -20.47 1.28
N LEU A 183 3.27 -19.69 1.53
CA LEU A 183 2.77 -18.70 0.59
C LEU A 183 3.69 -17.46 0.61
N ARG A 184 3.94 -16.87 -0.57
CA ARG A 184 4.93 -15.81 -0.76
C ARG A 184 4.24 -14.51 -1.13
N GLY A 185 4.55 -13.44 -0.41
CA GLY A 185 4.19 -12.08 -0.77
C GLY A 185 5.39 -11.34 -1.35
N GLU A 186 5.17 -10.30 -2.15
CA GLU A 186 6.25 -9.44 -2.65
C GLU A 186 6.94 -8.64 -1.53
N ASP A 187 6.21 -8.32 -0.47
CA ASP A 187 6.68 -7.52 0.66
C ASP A 187 6.80 -8.29 1.98
N GLU A 188 6.32 -9.53 2.02
CA GLU A 188 6.30 -10.41 3.19
C GLU A 188 7.39 -11.48 3.08
N TYR A 189 8.59 -11.16 3.55
CA TYR A 189 9.74 -12.06 3.52
C TYR A 189 9.79 -12.97 4.74
N TRP A 190 9.98 -14.29 4.51
CA TRP A 190 10.03 -15.32 5.55
C TRP A 190 11.34 -15.32 6.33
N LYS A 191 12.46 -15.03 5.69
CA LYS A 191 13.80 -15.12 6.31
C LYS A 191 13.91 -14.37 7.65
N PRO A 192 13.42 -13.11 7.79
CA PRO A 192 13.45 -12.43 9.08
C PRO A 192 12.69 -13.17 10.19
N TRP A 193 11.57 -13.82 9.84
CA TRP A 193 10.80 -14.59 10.81
C TRP A 193 11.51 -15.90 11.16
N PHE A 194 12.11 -16.61 10.20
CA PHE A 194 12.92 -17.82 10.47
C PHE A 194 14.07 -17.50 11.41
N ASP A 195 14.79 -16.39 11.18
CA ASP A 195 15.89 -15.96 12.05
C ASP A 195 15.41 -15.69 13.48
N ALA A 196 14.24 -15.05 13.63
CA ALA A 196 13.68 -14.75 14.95
C ALA A 196 13.28 -15.98 15.78
N VAL A 197 13.00 -17.11 15.12
CA VAL A 197 12.70 -18.41 15.79
C VAL A 197 13.88 -19.37 15.80
N GLY A 198 15.05 -18.95 15.29
CA GLY A 198 16.27 -19.76 15.27
C GLY A 198 16.28 -20.86 14.19
N LEU A 199 15.48 -20.72 13.15
CA LEU A 199 15.47 -21.64 12.01
C LEU A 199 16.44 -21.16 10.92
N ASP A 200 17.43 -21.98 10.59
CA ASP A 200 18.33 -21.73 9.46
C ASP A 200 17.71 -22.22 8.15
N LEU A 201 16.67 -21.51 7.71
CA LEU A 201 16.00 -21.76 6.45
C LEU A 201 16.16 -20.54 5.51
N PRO A 202 16.39 -20.80 4.21
CA PRO A 202 16.42 -19.72 3.21
C PRO A 202 15.01 -19.19 2.95
N GLU A 203 14.93 -18.03 2.32
CA GLU A 203 13.67 -17.53 1.75
C GLU A 203 13.08 -18.56 0.78
N PRO A 204 11.76 -18.87 0.86
CA PRO A 204 11.14 -19.84 -0.03
C PRO A 204 11.32 -19.48 -1.50
N GLY A 205 12.05 -20.30 -2.25
CA GLY A 205 12.40 -20.06 -3.66
C GLY A 205 11.33 -20.53 -4.67
N ARG A 206 10.31 -21.28 -4.22
CA ARG A 206 9.26 -21.87 -5.07
C ARG A 206 7.87 -21.55 -4.54
N GLY A 207 6.86 -21.68 -5.38
CA GLY A 207 5.46 -21.44 -5.05
C GLY A 207 4.92 -20.14 -5.65
N THR A 208 3.61 -19.92 -5.49
CA THR A 208 2.92 -18.74 -5.97
C THR A 208 3.38 -17.51 -5.19
N ILE A 209 3.62 -16.41 -5.92
CA ILE A 209 3.90 -15.09 -5.35
C ILE A 209 2.66 -14.23 -5.53
N PHE A 210 2.24 -13.57 -4.47
CA PHE A 210 1.12 -12.64 -4.47
C PHE A 210 1.63 -11.21 -4.35
N SER A 211 1.24 -10.34 -5.29
CA SER A 211 1.56 -8.91 -5.27
C SER A 211 0.67 -8.10 -4.32
N ASP A 212 -0.40 -8.71 -3.81
CA ASP A 212 -1.32 -8.08 -2.85
C ASP A 212 -1.57 -8.99 -1.65
N SER A 213 -1.39 -8.44 -0.44
CA SER A 213 -1.56 -9.18 0.81
C SER A 213 -2.99 -9.69 1.04
N SER A 214 -4.02 -9.10 0.40
CA SER A 214 -5.39 -9.63 0.51
C SER A 214 -5.52 -10.97 -0.19
N HIS A 215 -4.91 -11.13 -1.37
CA HIS A 215 -4.90 -12.39 -2.11
C HIS A 215 -4.07 -13.45 -1.38
N LEU A 216 -2.91 -13.04 -0.83
CA LEU A 216 -2.07 -13.92 0.00
C LEU A 216 -2.86 -14.48 1.19
N LEU A 217 -3.55 -13.60 1.93
CA LEU A 217 -4.35 -13.99 3.10
C LEU A 217 -5.60 -14.78 2.72
N GLN A 218 -6.19 -14.51 1.55
CA GLN A 218 -7.30 -15.33 1.06
C GLN A 218 -6.83 -16.75 0.74
N ALA A 219 -5.70 -16.92 0.05
CA ALA A 219 -5.14 -18.24 -0.21
C ALA A 219 -4.83 -19.03 1.08
N ALA A 220 -4.34 -18.34 2.11
CA ALA A 220 -4.17 -18.96 3.43
C ALA A 220 -5.50 -19.37 4.07
N ALA A 221 -6.54 -18.54 3.98
CA ALA A 221 -7.88 -18.83 4.49
C ALA A 221 -8.52 -20.04 3.79
N ASP A 222 -8.26 -20.20 2.50
CA ASP A 222 -8.69 -21.33 1.69
C ASP A 222 -7.89 -22.62 1.94
N GLY A 223 -6.91 -22.56 2.86
CA GLY A 223 -6.10 -23.72 3.26
C GLY A 223 -4.97 -24.09 2.29
N GLN A 224 -4.62 -23.20 1.35
CA GLN A 224 -3.57 -23.47 0.33
C GLN A 224 -2.14 -23.47 0.92
N GLY A 225 -1.95 -22.95 2.13
CA GLY A 225 -0.67 -22.91 2.80
C GLY A 225 -0.66 -22.00 4.03
N VAL A 226 0.55 -21.76 4.53
CA VAL A 226 0.83 -20.82 5.61
C VAL A 226 1.35 -19.50 4.99
N ALA A 227 0.81 -18.36 5.40
CA ALA A 227 1.21 -17.05 4.96
C ALA A 227 1.83 -16.23 6.09
N LEU A 228 2.73 -15.29 5.76
CA LEU A 228 3.05 -14.19 6.67
C LEU A 228 1.97 -13.10 6.56
N ALA A 229 1.33 -12.80 7.68
CA ALA A 229 0.32 -11.76 7.77
C ALA A 229 0.88 -10.49 8.38
N ARG A 230 0.47 -9.35 7.86
CA ARG A 230 0.66 -8.05 8.53
C ARG A 230 -0.37 -7.90 9.63
N ARG A 231 0.07 -7.53 10.83
CA ARG A 231 -0.78 -7.34 12.01
C ARG A 231 -1.96 -6.40 11.72
N THR A 232 -1.70 -5.30 11.03
CA THR A 232 -2.72 -4.30 10.69
C THR A 232 -3.84 -4.86 9.81
N LEU A 233 -3.58 -5.88 8.99
CA LEU A 233 -4.54 -6.38 7.99
C LEU A 233 -5.35 -7.61 8.42
N ILE A 234 -5.00 -8.25 9.55
CA ILE A 234 -5.48 -9.61 9.86
C ILE A 234 -6.54 -9.68 10.97
N GLY A 235 -6.72 -8.59 11.74
CA GLY A 235 -7.51 -8.62 12.97
C GLY A 235 -8.91 -9.20 12.83
N LYS A 236 -9.63 -8.93 11.73
CA LYS A 236 -10.97 -9.48 11.46
C LYS A 236 -10.95 -10.99 11.27
N ASP A 237 -9.98 -11.52 10.51
CA ASP A 237 -9.93 -12.94 10.18
C ASP A 237 -9.55 -13.79 11.42
N LEU A 238 -8.69 -13.26 12.28
CA LEU A 238 -8.36 -13.90 13.57
C LEU A 238 -9.58 -13.92 14.51
N ARG A 239 -10.29 -12.80 14.65
CA ARG A 239 -11.49 -12.72 15.50
C ARG A 239 -12.59 -13.66 15.04
N ASN A 240 -12.74 -13.83 13.73
CA ASN A 240 -13.78 -14.69 13.14
C ASN A 240 -13.33 -16.15 13.03
N GLY A 241 -12.09 -16.50 13.39
CA GLY A 241 -11.55 -17.85 13.27
C GLY A 241 -11.39 -18.35 11.84
N VAL A 242 -11.38 -17.44 10.84
CA VAL A 242 -11.11 -17.76 9.43
C VAL A 242 -9.65 -18.13 9.26
N LEU A 243 -8.78 -17.38 9.91
CA LEU A 243 -7.36 -17.65 10.06
C LEU A 243 -7.02 -17.78 11.54
N MET A 244 -5.95 -18.52 11.81
CA MET A 244 -5.37 -18.64 13.14
C MET A 244 -3.88 -18.29 13.10
N ARG A 245 -3.36 -17.83 14.22
CA ARG A 245 -1.94 -17.58 14.44
C ARG A 245 -1.35 -18.81 15.16
N PRO A 246 -0.54 -19.63 14.48
CA PRO A 246 0.00 -20.87 15.11
C PRO A 246 1.13 -20.60 16.11
N PHE A 247 1.83 -19.46 15.96
CA PHE A 247 2.99 -19.12 16.81
C PHE A 247 2.84 -17.74 17.43
N ALA A 248 3.39 -17.57 18.65
CA ALA A 248 3.36 -16.27 19.35
C ALA A 248 4.38 -15.25 18.81
N VAL A 249 5.45 -15.73 18.15
CA VAL A 249 6.53 -14.87 17.65
C VAL A 249 6.03 -13.99 16.51
N GLU A 250 6.35 -12.71 16.57
CA GLU A 250 6.16 -11.74 15.49
C GLU A 250 7.45 -10.94 15.27
N VAL A 251 7.63 -10.47 14.05
CA VAL A 251 8.81 -9.70 13.66
C VAL A 251 8.37 -8.32 13.22
N PRO A 252 8.95 -7.25 13.80
CA PRO A 252 8.65 -5.89 13.38
C PRO A 252 8.91 -5.69 11.89
N SER A 253 8.00 -5.02 11.21
CA SER A 253 8.22 -4.61 9.83
C SER A 253 9.16 -3.40 9.76
N PRO A 254 10.11 -3.36 8.82
CA PRO A 254 10.91 -2.17 8.57
C PRO A 254 10.10 -1.05 7.91
N ARG A 255 8.95 -1.38 7.33
CA ARG A 255 8.00 -0.43 6.73
C ARG A 255 6.83 -0.20 7.67
N ARG A 256 6.19 0.96 7.53
CA ARG A 256 5.08 1.42 8.36
C ARG A 256 3.98 2.01 7.51
N PHE A 257 2.81 2.23 8.08
CA PHE A 257 1.74 2.93 7.40
C PHE A 257 1.80 4.43 7.65
N TYR A 258 1.61 5.19 6.57
CA TYR A 258 1.64 6.65 6.56
C TYR A 258 0.42 7.23 5.87
N LEU A 259 -0.05 8.36 6.38
CA LEU A 259 -0.89 9.30 5.63
C LEU A 259 0.02 10.25 4.88
N VAL A 260 -0.10 10.25 3.56
CA VAL A 260 0.73 11.04 2.65
C VAL A 260 -0.15 12.04 1.93
N TYR A 261 0.19 13.32 1.97
CA TYR A 261 -0.60 14.38 1.37
C TYR A 261 0.26 15.60 1.03
N PRO A 262 -0.16 16.45 0.07
CA PRO A 262 0.55 17.70 -0.22
C PRO A 262 0.51 18.67 0.97
N PRO A 263 1.60 19.42 1.25
CA PRO A 263 1.66 20.37 2.38
C PRO A 263 0.51 21.40 2.38
N ARG A 264 0.03 21.82 1.20
CA ARG A 264 -1.11 22.74 1.05
C ARG A 264 -2.42 22.24 1.65
N LEU A 265 -2.57 20.92 1.84
CA LEU A 265 -3.78 20.30 2.40
C LEU A 265 -3.66 20.01 3.89
N ARG A 266 -2.52 20.28 4.54
CA ARG A 266 -2.25 19.97 5.95
C ARG A 266 -3.36 20.42 6.89
N ASP A 267 -3.88 21.62 6.68
CA ASP A 267 -4.88 22.27 7.53
C ASP A 267 -6.30 22.20 6.95
N ALA A 268 -6.49 21.41 5.88
CA ALA A 268 -7.83 21.26 5.29
C ALA A 268 -8.76 20.53 6.27
N PRO A 269 -9.95 21.10 6.61
CA PRO A 269 -10.83 20.52 7.64
C PRO A 269 -11.24 19.08 7.37
N LYS A 270 -11.53 18.72 6.11
CA LYS A 270 -11.89 17.37 5.69
C LYS A 270 -10.74 16.36 5.90
N LEU A 271 -9.49 16.78 5.67
CA LEU A 271 -8.33 15.94 5.93
C LEU A 271 -8.08 15.81 7.44
N ALA A 272 -8.22 16.89 8.20
CA ALA A 272 -8.10 16.85 9.65
C ALA A 272 -9.13 15.89 10.28
N ALA A 273 -10.38 15.91 9.83
CA ALA A 273 -11.43 14.99 10.26
C ALA A 273 -11.07 13.53 9.96
N PHE A 274 -10.57 13.25 8.75
CA PHE A 274 -10.17 11.91 8.33
C PHE A 274 -8.95 11.38 9.12
N ARG A 275 -7.95 12.24 9.35
CA ARG A 275 -6.78 11.93 10.20
C ARG A 275 -7.16 11.59 11.64
N ALA A 276 -8.03 12.40 12.25
CA ALA A 276 -8.52 12.17 13.60
C ALA A 276 -9.31 10.86 13.71
N TRP A 277 -10.14 10.57 12.70
CA TRP A 277 -10.91 9.32 12.65
C TRP A 277 -10.01 8.09 12.51
N ILE A 278 -9.02 8.08 11.59
CA ILE A 278 -8.09 6.94 11.44
C ILE A 278 -7.36 6.65 12.75
N ARG A 279 -6.84 7.68 13.44
CA ARG A 279 -6.14 7.52 14.71
C ARG A 279 -7.05 6.92 15.79
N HIS A 280 -8.29 7.36 15.83
CA HIS A 280 -9.28 6.82 16.78
C HIS A 280 -9.59 5.35 16.50
N GLU A 281 -9.79 4.97 15.25
CA GLU A 281 -10.07 3.57 14.88
C GLU A 281 -8.91 2.63 15.20
N LEU A 282 -7.66 3.09 15.03
CA LEU A 282 -6.48 2.31 15.39
C LEU A 282 -6.35 2.11 16.89
N ALA A 283 -6.57 3.16 17.70
CA ALA A 283 -6.57 3.04 19.15
C ALA A 283 -7.59 2.01 19.64
N CYS A 284 -8.78 1.96 19.03
CA CYS A 284 -9.80 0.95 19.32
C CYS A 284 -9.36 -0.48 18.93
N ASP A 285 -8.59 -0.63 17.86
CA ASP A 285 -8.07 -1.95 17.43
C ASP A 285 -6.99 -2.47 18.39
N ASP A 286 -6.11 -1.60 18.89
CA ASP A 286 -5.06 -1.95 19.84
C ASP A 286 -5.66 -2.40 21.19
N ASP A 287 -6.68 -1.72 21.69
CA ASP A 287 -7.42 -2.10 22.91
C ASP A 287 -8.12 -3.46 22.74
N ALA A 288 -8.73 -3.72 21.58
CA ALA A 288 -9.39 -4.98 21.29
C ALA A 288 -8.37 -6.15 21.16
N SER A 289 -7.18 -5.88 20.65
CA SER A 289 -6.11 -6.85 20.53
C SER A 289 -5.50 -7.22 21.88
N ALA A 290 -5.33 -6.24 22.76
CA ALA A 290 -4.86 -6.43 24.13
C ALA A 290 -5.88 -7.23 24.98
N SER A 291 -7.17 -7.00 24.79
CA SER A 291 -8.25 -7.68 25.51
C SER A 291 -8.51 -9.12 25.00
N GLY A 292 -8.21 -9.41 23.74
CA GLY A 292 -8.45 -10.72 23.11
C GLY A 292 -7.38 -11.78 23.43
N ALA A 293 -6.22 -11.37 23.94
CA ALA A 293 -5.09 -12.28 24.24
C ALA A 293 -5.33 -13.18 25.48
N MET A 294 -6.45 -13.07 26.21
CA MET A 294 -6.69 -13.71 27.50
C MET A 294 -7.99 -14.55 27.55
N ARG A 295 -8.37 -15.24 26.47
CA ARG A 295 -9.41 -16.26 26.56
C ARG A 295 -8.89 -17.65 26.13
N PRO A 296 -8.65 -18.54 27.11
CA PRO A 296 -8.40 -19.94 26.79
C PRO A 296 -9.67 -20.58 26.19
N PRO A 297 -9.56 -21.60 25.30
CA PRO A 297 -10.70 -22.22 24.65
C PRO A 297 -11.60 -22.86 25.74
N THR A 298 -12.87 -22.41 25.80
CA THR A 298 -13.89 -23.04 26.64
C THR A 298 -14.13 -24.47 26.18
N ARG A 299 -13.72 -25.41 27.01
CA ARG A 299 -14.02 -26.84 26.91
C ARG A 299 -15.53 -27.04 26.86
N ARG A 300 -16.09 -27.30 25.69
CA ARG A 300 -17.50 -27.74 25.53
C ARG A 300 -17.65 -29.06 26.28
N LYS A 301 -18.30 -29.03 27.43
CA LYS A 301 -18.75 -30.24 28.13
C LYS A 301 -19.69 -31.00 27.21
N ARG A 302 -19.26 -32.20 26.78
CA ARG A 302 -20.16 -33.20 26.23
C ARG A 302 -21.17 -33.53 27.36
N ARG A 303 -22.44 -33.24 27.15
CA ARG A 303 -23.51 -33.87 27.94
C ARG A 303 -23.53 -35.35 27.53
N ALA A 304 -23.23 -36.19 28.49
CA ALA A 304 -23.58 -37.60 28.44
C ALA A 304 -25.13 -37.69 28.43
N ALA A 305 -25.69 -38.33 27.44
CA ALA A 305 -27.07 -38.80 27.47
C ALA A 305 -26.99 -40.18 28.08
N ASP A 306 -27.35 -40.27 29.36
CA ASP A 306 -27.87 -41.50 29.97
C ASP A 306 -29.40 -41.43 29.86
N GLY A 307 -30.01 -42.56 29.43
CA GLY A 307 -31.44 -42.81 29.42
C GLY A 307 -31.86 -43.61 28.20
#